data_2f91d0de541dd195c0df84d0f70e5b81
#
_entry.id   2f91d0de541dd195c0df84d0f70e5b81
#
_cell.length_a   1.000
_cell.length_b   1.000
_cell.length_c   1.000
_cell.angle_alpha   90.00
_cell.angle_beta   90.00
_cell.angle_gamma   90.00
#
_symmetry.space_group_name_H-M   'P 1'
#
loop_
_entity.id
_entity.type
_entity.pdbx_description
1 polymer ?
#
loop_
_entity_poly.entity_id
_entity_poly.type
_entity_poly.pdbx_seq_one_letter_code
_entity_poly.pdbx_strand_id
1 'polypeptide(L)'
;MSVEIIKSKIRDVVDFPQKGIVFRDLTTVFKDADCLRELSDMLTAIYAEKGITKVVGIESRGFIMGPILATRIGAGFVPMRKPGKLPAETWQESYTKEYGVDV
;
A
#
# COMPACT_ATOMS: atom_id res chain seq x y z
N MET A 1 15.54 13.37 -1.40
CA MET A 1 14.51 13.24 -2.45
C MET A 1 13.19 13.75 -1.91
N SER A 2 12.43 14.46 -2.70
CA SER A 2 11.20 15.09 -2.24
C SER A 2 9.97 14.29 -2.67
N VAL A 3 8.83 14.65 -2.05
CA VAL A 3 7.54 14.06 -2.44
C VAL A 3 7.25 14.31 -3.92
N GLU A 4 7.63 15.49 -4.44
CA GLU A 4 7.42 15.82 -5.83
C GLU A 4 8.15 14.88 -6.79
N ILE A 5 9.35 14.44 -6.43
CA ILE A 5 10.10 13.49 -7.26
C ILE A 5 9.39 12.14 -7.25
N ILE A 6 8.90 11.70 -6.11
CA ILE A 6 8.12 10.45 -6.01
C ILE A 6 6.86 10.58 -6.85
N LYS A 7 6.13 11.69 -6.73
CA LYS A 7 4.92 11.93 -7.52
C LYS A 7 5.20 11.91 -9.03
N SER A 8 6.36 12.41 -9.45
CA SER A 8 6.72 12.43 -10.86
C SER A 8 6.90 11.04 -11.46
N LYS A 9 7.11 10.02 -10.63
CA LYS A 9 7.26 8.64 -11.06
C LYS A 9 5.95 7.87 -11.11
N ILE A 10 4.87 8.43 -10.58
CA ILE A 10 3.56 7.81 -10.61
C ILE A 10 3.01 7.89 -12.03
N ARG A 11 2.53 6.76 -12.55
CA ARG A 11 1.96 6.70 -13.89
C ARG A 11 0.43 6.74 -13.82
N ASP A 12 -0.16 7.63 -14.61
CA ASP A 12 -1.62 7.69 -14.75
C ASP A 12 -2.04 6.80 -15.91
N VAL A 13 -3.00 5.92 -15.65
CA VAL A 13 -3.60 5.07 -16.68
C VAL A 13 -5.05 5.50 -16.84
N VAL A 14 -5.37 6.13 -17.99
CA VAL A 14 -6.70 6.64 -18.27
C VAL A 14 -7.63 5.49 -18.65
N ASP A 15 -8.88 5.58 -18.16
CA ASP A 15 -9.92 4.59 -18.44
C ASP A 15 -9.52 3.17 -18.01
N PHE A 16 -8.92 3.05 -16.83
CA PHE A 16 -8.53 1.76 -16.26
C PHE A 16 -8.96 1.70 -14.78
N PRO A 17 -9.51 0.60 -14.30
CA PRO A 17 -9.85 -0.64 -15.02
C PRO A 17 -11.10 -0.50 -15.90
N GLN A 18 -11.76 0.64 -15.85
CA GLN A 18 -12.93 0.89 -16.67
C GLN A 18 -13.00 2.37 -17.08
N LYS A 19 -13.79 2.66 -18.10
CA LYS A 19 -13.94 4.00 -18.63
C LYS A 19 -14.35 4.98 -17.54
N GLY A 20 -13.76 6.16 -17.55
CA GLY A 20 -14.03 7.22 -16.59
C GLY A 20 -13.16 7.19 -15.35
N ILE A 21 -12.35 6.16 -15.19
CA ILE A 21 -11.42 6.03 -14.06
C ILE A 21 -9.99 6.34 -14.51
N VAL A 22 -9.32 7.24 -13.79
CA VAL A 22 -7.88 7.46 -13.97
C VAL A 22 -7.16 6.71 -12.86
N PHE A 23 -6.46 5.66 -13.23
CA PHE A 23 -5.75 4.81 -12.28
C PHE A 23 -4.36 5.35 -12.03
N ARG A 24 -4.00 5.55 -10.76
CA ARG A 24 -2.66 6.00 -10.36
C ARG A 24 -1.79 4.78 -10.14
N ASP A 25 -0.87 4.54 -11.06
CA ASP A 25 -0.02 3.35 -11.01
C ASP A 25 1.27 3.65 -10.23
N LEU A 26 1.43 3.00 -9.09
CA LEU A 26 2.59 3.16 -8.23
C LEU A 26 3.72 2.18 -8.53
N THR A 27 3.50 1.24 -9.45
CA THR A 27 4.56 0.25 -9.75
C THR A 27 5.81 0.92 -10.30
N THR A 28 5.66 2.04 -10.98
CA THR A 28 6.78 2.82 -11.50
C THR A 28 7.60 3.48 -10.38
N VAL A 29 6.98 3.73 -9.24
CA VAL A 29 7.69 4.19 -8.03
C VAL A 29 8.41 3.03 -7.38
N PHE A 30 7.73 1.89 -7.24
CA PHE A 30 8.29 0.72 -6.55
C PHE A 30 9.49 0.13 -7.27
N LYS A 31 9.53 0.19 -8.60
CA LYS A 31 10.65 -0.38 -9.36
C LYS A 31 11.89 0.51 -9.37
N ASP A 32 11.77 1.75 -8.95
CA ASP A 32 12.90 2.68 -8.83
C ASP A 32 13.48 2.55 -7.43
N ALA A 33 14.72 2.04 -7.33
CA ALA A 33 15.32 1.73 -6.04
C ALA A 33 15.41 2.96 -5.13
N ASP A 34 15.76 4.11 -5.68
CA ASP A 34 15.89 5.34 -4.89
C ASP A 34 14.52 5.81 -4.39
N CYS A 35 13.49 5.77 -5.25
CA CYS A 35 12.15 6.16 -4.86
C CYS A 35 11.56 5.21 -3.82
N LEU A 36 11.77 3.91 -3.96
CA LEU A 36 11.28 2.92 -3.00
C LEU A 36 11.90 3.15 -1.63
N ARG A 37 13.22 3.36 -1.60
CA ARG A 37 13.94 3.64 -0.34
C ARG A 37 13.47 4.93 0.29
N GLU A 38 13.33 6.00 -0.51
CA GLU A 38 12.88 7.29 -0.01
C GLU A 38 11.46 7.23 0.54
N LEU A 39 10.56 6.55 -0.16
CA LEU A 39 9.20 6.35 0.34
C LEU A 39 9.21 5.60 1.67
N SER A 40 10.03 4.56 1.76
CA SER A 40 10.20 3.80 3.00
C SER A 40 10.74 4.68 4.13
N ASP A 41 11.73 5.52 3.83
CA ASP A 41 12.33 6.43 4.81
C ASP A 41 11.31 7.46 5.31
N MET A 42 10.51 8.01 4.40
CA MET A 42 9.48 9.00 4.76
C MET A 42 8.42 8.40 5.65
N LEU A 43 7.93 7.22 5.32
CA LEU A 43 6.92 6.55 6.15
C LEU A 43 7.49 6.16 7.50
N THR A 44 8.73 5.70 7.54
CA THR A 44 9.40 5.36 8.78
C THR A 44 9.54 6.58 9.69
N ALA A 45 9.92 7.72 9.12
CA ALA A 45 10.06 8.96 9.89
C ALA A 45 8.74 9.39 10.53
N ILE A 46 7.62 9.17 9.83
CA ILE A 46 6.31 9.54 10.35
C ILE A 46 5.88 8.63 11.50
N TYR A 47 6.15 7.32 11.42
CA TYR A 47 5.55 6.32 12.30
C TYR A 47 6.48 5.69 13.32
N ALA A 48 7.80 5.92 13.24
CA ALA A 48 8.79 5.20 14.03
C ALA A 48 8.60 5.30 15.55
N GLU A 49 8.12 6.44 16.05
CA GLU A 49 8.01 6.68 17.49
C GLU A 49 6.56 6.81 17.95
N LYS A 50 5.65 6.15 17.27
CA LYS A 50 4.21 6.23 17.57
C LYS A 50 3.69 5.06 18.38
N GLY A 51 4.57 4.13 18.79
CA GLY A 51 4.15 2.97 19.58
C GLY A 51 3.34 1.96 18.79
N ILE A 52 3.49 1.94 17.47
CA ILE A 52 2.75 1.03 16.61
C ILE A 52 3.27 -0.39 16.78
N THR A 53 2.37 -1.35 17.00
CA THR A 53 2.73 -2.75 17.18
C THR A 53 2.37 -3.60 15.96
N LYS A 54 1.44 -3.16 15.15
CA LYS A 54 0.99 -3.87 13.95
C LYS A 54 0.78 -2.90 12.80
N VAL A 55 1.21 -3.31 11.62
CA VAL A 55 0.91 -2.62 10.37
C VAL A 55 -0.05 -3.51 9.59
N VAL A 56 -1.16 -2.93 9.15
CA VAL A 56 -2.16 -3.64 8.36
C VAL A 56 -2.01 -3.24 6.91
N GLY A 57 -1.88 -4.21 6.03
CA GLY A 57 -1.78 -3.97 4.60
C GLY A 57 -2.94 -4.60 3.85
N ILE A 58 -3.56 -3.81 2.98
CA ILE A 58 -4.69 -4.26 2.19
C ILE A 58 -4.17 -4.85 0.88
N GLU A 59 -4.67 -6.02 0.52
CA GLU A 59 -4.33 -6.70 -0.74
C GLU A 59 -4.63 -5.76 -1.92
N SER A 60 -3.74 -5.58 -2.86
CA SER A 60 -2.39 -6.18 -2.86
C SER A 60 -1.30 -5.13 -2.68
N ARG A 61 -1.58 -3.84 -2.92
CA ARG A 61 -0.57 -2.78 -2.81
C ARG A 61 -0.02 -2.65 -1.40
N GLY A 62 -0.86 -2.84 -0.39
CA GLY A 62 -0.42 -2.80 1.01
C GLY A 62 0.57 -3.90 1.36
N PHE A 63 0.63 -4.96 0.54
CA PHE A 63 1.59 -6.04 0.74
C PHE A 63 3.00 -5.67 0.30
N ILE A 64 3.15 -4.56 -0.41
CA ILE A 64 4.47 -4.07 -0.83
C ILE A 64 5.07 -3.18 0.25
N MET A 65 4.40 -2.09 0.60
CA MET A 65 4.94 -1.13 1.57
C MET A 65 4.71 -1.53 3.02
N GLY A 66 3.65 -2.30 3.30
CA GLY A 66 3.30 -2.67 4.67
C GLY A 66 4.41 -3.44 5.38
N PRO A 67 4.90 -4.57 4.82
CA PRO A 67 5.98 -5.33 5.44
C PRO A 67 7.28 -4.54 5.57
N ILE A 68 7.59 -3.70 4.58
CA ILE A 68 8.79 -2.86 4.63
C ILE A 68 8.70 -1.92 5.83
N LEU A 69 7.59 -1.21 5.96
CA LEU A 69 7.37 -0.29 7.08
C LEU A 69 7.39 -1.04 8.42
N ALA A 70 6.69 -2.17 8.49
CA ALA A 70 6.60 -2.95 9.72
C ALA A 70 7.98 -3.33 10.24
N THR A 71 8.84 -3.86 9.37
CA THR A 71 10.20 -4.26 9.78
C THR A 71 11.01 -3.06 10.25
N ARG A 72 10.82 -1.90 9.64
CA ARG A 72 11.60 -0.71 9.97
C ARG A 72 11.19 -0.07 11.28
N ILE A 73 9.93 -0.22 11.69
CA ILE A 73 9.45 0.37 12.96
C ILE A 73 9.32 -0.65 14.08
N GLY A 74 9.71 -1.90 13.83
CA GLY A 74 9.66 -2.94 14.86
C GLY A 74 8.26 -3.47 15.14
N ALA A 75 7.39 -3.46 14.13
CA ALA A 75 6.01 -3.93 14.24
C ALA A 75 5.81 -5.22 13.45
N GLY A 76 4.74 -5.94 13.75
CA GLY A 76 4.30 -7.06 12.94
C GLY A 76 3.44 -6.60 11.78
N PHE A 77 3.21 -7.48 10.82
CA PHE A 77 2.38 -7.19 9.65
C PHE A 77 1.15 -8.08 9.62
N VAL A 78 -0.02 -7.48 9.40
CA VAL A 78 -1.30 -8.19 9.29
C VAL A 78 -1.87 -7.96 7.89
N PRO A 79 -2.04 -9.02 7.10
CA PRO A 79 -2.64 -8.88 5.79
C PRO A 79 -4.16 -8.79 5.86
N MET A 80 -4.73 -7.89 5.07
CA MET A 80 -6.17 -7.87 4.80
C MET A 80 -6.35 -8.39 3.38
N ARG A 81 -7.06 -9.51 3.25
CA ARG A 81 -7.19 -10.20 1.97
C ARG A 81 -8.64 -10.41 1.60
N LYS A 82 -8.87 -10.76 0.35
CA LYS A 82 -10.20 -11.08 -0.14
C LYS A 82 -10.69 -12.37 0.51
N PRO A 83 -12.03 -12.56 0.61
CA PRO A 83 -12.58 -13.76 1.22
C PRO A 83 -12.01 -15.05 0.63
N GLY A 84 -11.75 -16.02 1.49
CA GLY A 84 -11.25 -17.34 1.08
C GLY A 84 -9.75 -17.41 0.83
N LYS A 85 -9.02 -16.32 0.99
CA LYS A 85 -7.58 -16.29 0.76
C LYS A 85 -6.74 -16.53 2.01
N LEU A 86 -7.36 -16.58 3.18
CA LEU A 86 -6.67 -16.82 4.44
C LEU A 86 -7.10 -18.17 5.01
N PRO A 87 -6.15 -18.98 5.54
CA PRO A 87 -6.44 -20.36 5.95
C PRO A 87 -7.03 -20.49 7.35
N ALA A 88 -7.02 -19.41 8.14
CA ALA A 88 -7.49 -19.46 9.53
C ALA A 88 -8.76 -18.64 9.69
N GLU A 89 -9.31 -18.63 10.91
CA GLU A 89 -10.45 -17.77 11.25
C GLU A 89 -10.13 -16.33 10.94
N THR A 90 -11.08 -15.61 10.32
CA THR A 90 -10.89 -14.25 9.87
C THR A 90 -12.04 -13.36 10.28
N TRP A 91 -11.77 -12.06 10.34
CA TRP A 91 -12.79 -11.03 10.40
C TRP A 91 -13.04 -10.52 9.00
N GLN A 92 -14.30 -10.21 8.67
CA GLN A 92 -14.68 -9.81 7.32
C GLN A 92 -15.52 -8.54 7.37
N GLU A 93 -15.19 -7.60 6.48
CA GLU A 93 -15.89 -6.34 6.33
C GLU A 93 -15.99 -6.00 4.86
N SER A 94 -17.00 -5.26 4.46
CA SER A 94 -17.17 -4.84 3.07
C SER A 94 -17.00 -3.33 2.93
N TYR A 95 -16.53 -2.91 1.76
CA TYR A 95 -16.36 -1.50 1.45
C TYR A 95 -16.51 -1.26 -0.05
N THR A 96 -16.85 -0.03 -0.42
CA THR A 96 -17.01 0.36 -1.82
C THR A 96 -15.70 0.95 -2.34
N LYS A 97 -15.22 0.41 -3.46
CA LYS A 97 -14.06 0.95 -4.17
C LYS A 97 -14.52 1.91 -5.26
N GLU A 98 -13.56 2.55 -5.91
CA GLU A 98 -13.83 3.45 -7.03
C GLU A 98 -14.57 2.77 -8.19
N TYR A 99 -14.43 1.45 -8.34
CA TYR A 99 -14.99 0.70 -9.46
C TYR A 99 -15.68 -0.60 -9.03
N GLY A 100 -16.07 -0.71 -7.76
CA GLY A 100 -16.75 -1.92 -7.28
C GLY A 100 -16.83 -1.98 -5.78
N VAL A 101 -17.22 -3.16 -5.28
CA VAL A 101 -17.33 -3.44 -3.85
C VAL A 101 -16.39 -4.59 -3.51
N ASP A 102 -15.67 -4.46 -2.39
CA ASP A 102 -14.82 -5.52 -1.85
C ASP A 102 -15.26 -5.91 -0.44
N VAL A 103 -14.79 -7.08 -0.03
CA VAL A 103 -15.11 -7.65 1.29
C VAL A 103 -13.82 -7.97 2.02
#